data_2d67823fae2575212a95374fbf211dd0
#
_entry.id   2d67823fae2575212a95374fbf211dd0
#
_cell.length_a   1.000
_cell.length_b   1.000
_cell.length_c   1.000
_cell.angle_alpha   90.00
_cell.angle_beta   90.00
_cell.angle_gamma   90.00
#
_symmetry.space_group_name_H-M   'P 1'
#
loop_
_entity.id
_entity.type
_entity.pdbx_description
1 polymer ?
#
loop_
_entity_poly.entity_id
_entity_poly.type
_entity_poly.pdbx_seq_one_letter_code
_entity_poly.pdbx_strand_id
1 'polypeptide(L)'
;MEGFLTWIDADVPHYEVYLRIVISALLGFLIGWDREAKSKPAGLKTYMYVCVASALITIISIYSVGKFSTGKGTMMDPMRLAAQIVSGLGFLGAGVILKDGLQVKGLTSAAMILYVGGIGIGVGAGFYSLVIFTVLLTTVMARIGNALERSKFRAHRTSGEDGDKDHDN
;
A
#
# COMPACT_ATOMS: atom_id res chain seq x y z
N MET A 1 -37.16 0.93 -10.37
CA MET A 1 -35.89 1.60 -10.07
C MET A 1 -35.76 1.94 -8.59
N GLU A 2 -36.87 2.32 -7.91
CA GLU A 2 -36.88 2.61 -6.47
C GLU A 2 -36.55 1.38 -5.59
N GLY A 3 -37.01 0.16 -5.96
CA GLY A 3 -36.70 -1.05 -5.19
C GLY A 3 -35.25 -1.48 -5.23
N PHE A 4 -34.49 -1.11 -6.28
CA PHE A 4 -33.05 -1.37 -6.37
C PHE A 4 -32.24 -0.39 -5.48
N LEU A 5 -32.67 0.87 -5.42
CA LEU A 5 -32.03 1.88 -4.57
C LEU A 5 -32.31 1.61 -3.08
N THR A 6 -33.52 1.19 -2.71
CA THR A 6 -33.84 0.81 -1.33
C THR A 6 -33.09 -0.44 -0.87
N TRP A 7 -32.76 -1.35 -1.79
CA TRP A 7 -31.96 -2.53 -1.47
C TRP A 7 -30.48 -2.16 -1.20
N ILE A 8 -29.96 -1.17 -1.92
CA ILE A 8 -28.60 -0.65 -1.69
C ILE A 8 -28.51 0.10 -0.36
N ASP A 9 -29.53 0.91 -0.02
CA ASP A 9 -29.56 1.69 1.23
C ASP A 9 -29.76 0.84 2.49
N ALA A 10 -30.39 -0.33 2.37
CA ALA A 10 -30.66 -1.20 3.52
C ALA A 10 -29.40 -1.91 4.07
N ASP A 11 -28.37 -2.09 3.25
CA ASP A 11 -27.22 -2.91 3.61
C ASP A 11 -25.98 -2.14 4.07
N VAL A 12 -25.81 -0.86 3.69
CA VAL A 12 -24.64 -0.05 4.07
C VAL A 12 -25.06 1.41 4.28
N PRO A 13 -25.52 1.74 5.47
CA PRO A 13 -26.12 3.05 5.71
C PRO A 13 -25.06 4.11 6.01
N HIS A 14 -24.24 4.55 5.18
CA HIS A 14 -23.51 5.81 5.40
C HIS A 14 -22.57 6.13 4.23
N TYR A 15 -22.72 7.35 3.70
CA TYR A 15 -21.77 8.04 2.80
C TYR A 15 -20.29 7.86 3.25
N GLU A 16 -20.07 7.65 4.54
CA GLU A 16 -18.74 7.42 5.14
C GLU A 16 -18.02 6.21 4.56
N VAL A 17 -18.74 5.12 4.27
CA VAL A 17 -18.14 3.90 3.69
C VAL A 17 -17.66 4.16 2.26
N TYR A 18 -18.46 4.86 1.47
CA TYR A 18 -18.07 5.26 0.11
C TYR A 18 -16.89 6.23 0.14
N LEU A 19 -16.88 7.15 1.11
CA LEU A 19 -15.77 8.09 1.31
C LEU A 19 -14.46 7.33 1.64
N ARG A 20 -14.50 6.27 2.45
CA ARG A 20 -13.35 5.41 2.74
C ARG A 20 -12.77 4.79 1.45
N ILE A 21 -13.63 4.30 0.56
CA ILE A 21 -13.18 3.75 -0.73
C ILE A 21 -12.52 4.84 -1.60
N VAL A 22 -13.12 6.03 -1.68
CA VAL A 22 -12.53 7.16 -2.43
C VAL A 22 -11.18 7.58 -1.84
N ILE A 23 -11.09 7.71 -0.52
CA ILE A 23 -9.82 8.05 0.16
C ILE A 23 -8.75 6.98 -0.12
N SER A 24 -9.10 5.70 -0.05
CA SER A 24 -8.16 4.62 -0.34
C SER A 24 -7.70 4.63 -1.81
N ALA A 25 -8.59 4.95 -2.75
CA ALA A 25 -8.24 5.10 -4.15
C ALA A 25 -7.26 6.26 -4.37
N LEU A 26 -7.52 7.42 -3.76
CA LEU A 26 -6.66 8.59 -3.85
C LEU A 26 -5.28 8.33 -3.23
N LEU A 27 -5.21 7.71 -2.05
CA LEU A 27 -3.93 7.40 -1.41
C LEU A 27 -3.13 6.37 -2.22
N GLY A 28 -3.76 5.31 -2.69
CA GLY A 28 -3.12 4.32 -3.56
C GLY A 28 -2.63 4.93 -4.88
N PHE A 29 -3.42 5.83 -5.48
CA PHE A 29 -3.05 6.58 -6.66
C PHE A 29 -1.83 7.48 -6.42
N LEU A 30 -1.83 8.28 -5.36
CA LEU A 30 -0.73 9.20 -5.03
C LEU A 30 0.59 8.45 -4.79
N ILE A 31 0.54 7.35 -4.05
CA ILE A 31 1.72 6.51 -3.77
C ILE A 31 2.20 5.84 -5.06
N GLY A 32 1.29 5.34 -5.89
CA GLY A 32 1.60 4.70 -7.17
C GLY A 32 2.18 5.65 -8.20
N TRP A 33 1.78 6.91 -8.20
CA TRP A 33 2.27 7.95 -9.11
C TRP A 33 3.80 8.13 -9.01
N ASP A 34 4.33 8.27 -7.79
CA ASP A 34 5.78 8.39 -7.57
C ASP A 34 6.55 7.15 -8.06
N ARG A 35 5.92 5.98 -8.01
CA ARG A 35 6.53 4.72 -8.44
C ARG A 35 6.50 4.54 -9.97
N GLU A 36 5.40 4.91 -10.61
CA GLU A 36 5.26 4.92 -12.07
C GLU A 36 6.30 5.84 -12.71
N ALA A 37 6.44 7.06 -12.19
CA ALA A 37 7.43 8.05 -12.65
C ALA A 37 8.89 7.54 -12.57
N LYS A 38 9.17 6.55 -11.71
CA LYS A 38 10.49 5.94 -11.53
C LYS A 38 10.64 4.59 -12.24
N SER A 39 9.71 4.21 -13.11
CA SER A 39 9.69 2.94 -13.86
C SER A 39 9.92 1.70 -12.98
N LYS A 40 9.25 1.64 -11.82
CA LYS A 40 9.37 0.51 -10.89
C LYS A 40 8.44 -0.64 -11.31
N PRO A 41 8.73 -1.92 -10.93
CA PRO A 41 7.97 -3.10 -11.36
C PRO A 41 6.47 -3.04 -11.07
N ALA A 42 6.05 -2.42 -9.95
CA ALA A 42 4.65 -2.14 -9.65
C ALA A 42 4.40 -0.64 -9.80
N GLY A 43 3.38 -0.27 -10.58
CA GLY A 43 3.02 1.10 -10.93
C GLY A 43 1.71 1.56 -10.30
N LEU A 44 1.23 2.71 -10.78
CA LEU A 44 0.07 3.45 -10.30
C LEU A 44 -1.18 2.58 -10.13
N LYS A 45 -1.56 1.81 -11.16
CA LYS A 45 -2.76 0.97 -11.15
C LYS A 45 -2.68 -0.11 -10.07
N THR A 46 -1.53 -0.75 -9.92
CA THR A 46 -1.33 -1.82 -8.95
C THR A 46 -1.54 -1.32 -7.52
N TYR A 47 -0.92 -0.20 -7.15
CA TYR A 47 -1.05 0.36 -5.79
C TYR A 47 -2.47 0.85 -5.52
N MET A 48 -3.13 1.50 -6.49
CA MET A 48 -4.52 1.92 -6.36
C MET A 48 -5.45 0.72 -6.12
N TYR A 49 -5.36 -0.34 -6.93
CA TYR A 49 -6.20 -1.53 -6.78
C TYR A 49 -5.95 -2.25 -5.46
N VAL A 50 -4.70 -2.40 -5.04
CA VAL A 50 -4.35 -3.02 -3.75
C VAL A 50 -4.95 -2.24 -2.59
N CYS A 51 -4.83 -0.91 -2.59
CA CYS A 51 -5.36 -0.06 -1.54
C CYS A 51 -6.89 -0.16 -1.45
N VAL A 52 -7.57 -0.02 -2.59
CA VAL A 52 -9.04 -0.09 -2.67
C VAL A 52 -9.56 -1.47 -2.28
N ALA A 53 -8.96 -2.54 -2.80
CA ALA A 53 -9.36 -3.91 -2.46
C ALA A 53 -9.18 -4.21 -0.97
N SER A 54 -8.07 -3.77 -0.37
CA SER A 54 -7.82 -3.94 1.06
C SER A 54 -8.84 -3.17 1.91
N ALA A 55 -9.17 -1.94 1.54
CA ALA A 55 -10.19 -1.14 2.22
C ALA A 55 -11.57 -1.80 2.09
N LEU A 56 -11.97 -2.20 0.90
CA LEU A 56 -13.25 -2.86 0.64
C LEU A 56 -13.42 -4.14 1.46
N ILE A 57 -12.43 -5.04 1.43
CA ILE A 57 -12.49 -6.30 2.17
C ILE A 57 -12.56 -6.04 3.68
N THR A 58 -11.82 -5.04 4.18
CA THR A 58 -11.86 -4.65 5.60
C THR A 58 -13.23 -4.12 5.99
N ILE A 59 -13.82 -3.25 5.18
CA ILE A 59 -15.20 -2.74 5.39
C ILE A 59 -16.19 -3.91 5.43
N ILE A 60 -16.15 -4.80 4.43
CA ILE A 60 -17.02 -5.98 4.38
C ILE A 60 -16.84 -6.82 5.66
N SER A 61 -15.61 -7.02 6.12
CA SER A 61 -15.33 -7.79 7.32
C SER A 61 -16.00 -7.20 8.56
N ILE A 62 -15.85 -5.88 8.76
CA ILE A 62 -16.41 -5.16 9.91
C ILE A 62 -17.95 -5.19 9.91
N TYR A 63 -18.55 -4.89 8.76
CA TYR A 63 -20.02 -4.85 8.65
C TYR A 63 -20.65 -6.24 8.68
N SER A 64 -19.96 -7.28 8.19
CA SER A 64 -20.43 -8.67 8.23
C SER A 64 -20.65 -9.17 9.66
N VAL A 65 -19.81 -8.73 10.62
CA VAL A 65 -20.00 -9.11 12.03
C VAL A 65 -21.34 -8.61 12.56
N GLY A 66 -21.69 -7.35 12.30
CA GLY A 66 -23.00 -6.80 12.74
C GLY A 66 -24.20 -7.48 12.06
N LYS A 67 -24.06 -7.88 10.79
CA LYS A 67 -25.15 -8.48 10.00
C LYS A 67 -25.38 -9.97 10.34
N PHE A 68 -24.34 -10.74 10.60
CA PHE A 68 -24.41 -12.20 10.75
C PHE A 68 -24.22 -12.68 12.19
N SER A 69 -23.85 -11.81 13.13
CA SER A 69 -23.70 -12.17 14.55
C SER A 69 -25.02 -12.07 15.31
N THR A 70 -26.05 -12.80 14.89
CA THR A 70 -27.41 -12.74 15.47
C THR A 70 -27.67 -13.77 16.58
N GLY A 71 -26.67 -14.55 17.02
CA GLY A 71 -26.85 -15.62 18.03
C GLY A 71 -25.86 -15.53 19.19
N LYS A 72 -26.36 -15.80 20.40
CA LYS A 72 -25.53 -16.01 21.59
C LYS A 72 -24.58 -17.20 21.33
N GLY A 73 -23.30 -16.92 20.99
CA GLY A 73 -22.28 -17.96 20.87
C GLY A 73 -21.39 -17.90 19.63
N THR A 74 -21.69 -17.09 18.62
CA THR A 74 -20.82 -16.96 17.44
C THR A 74 -20.02 -15.66 17.54
N MET A 75 -18.83 -15.73 18.15
CA MET A 75 -17.87 -14.62 18.08
C MET A 75 -17.22 -14.62 16.70
N MET A 76 -17.72 -13.75 15.81
CA MET A 76 -17.02 -13.48 14.54
C MET A 76 -15.95 -12.42 14.77
N ASP A 77 -14.73 -12.74 14.40
CA ASP A 77 -13.61 -11.80 14.47
C ASP A 77 -13.62 -10.87 13.25
N PRO A 78 -13.84 -9.56 13.43
CA PRO A 78 -13.89 -8.59 12.34
C PRO A 78 -12.51 -8.43 11.65
N MET A 79 -11.42 -8.80 12.30
CA MET A 79 -10.07 -8.69 11.73
C MET A 79 -9.62 -9.94 10.96
N ARG A 80 -10.44 -10.98 10.93
CA ARG A 80 -10.09 -12.23 10.27
C ARG A 80 -9.83 -12.08 8.76
N LEU A 81 -10.67 -11.32 8.05
CA LEU A 81 -10.44 -11.04 6.63
C LEU A 81 -9.26 -10.10 6.41
N ALA A 82 -9.00 -9.15 7.31
CA ALA A 82 -7.81 -8.31 7.25
C ALA A 82 -6.52 -9.14 7.33
N ALA A 83 -6.47 -10.17 8.18
CA ALA A 83 -5.34 -11.10 8.24
C ALA A 83 -5.14 -11.85 6.91
N GLN A 84 -6.23 -12.25 6.22
CA GLN A 84 -6.17 -12.90 4.90
C GLN A 84 -5.68 -11.94 3.82
N ILE A 85 -6.00 -10.64 3.91
CA ILE A 85 -5.45 -9.62 3.00
C ILE A 85 -3.93 -9.63 3.10
N VAL A 86 -3.37 -9.57 4.30
CA VAL A 86 -1.90 -9.54 4.52
C VAL A 86 -1.24 -10.78 3.90
N SER A 87 -1.85 -11.96 4.06
CA SER A 87 -1.37 -13.20 3.44
C SER A 87 -1.39 -13.12 1.91
N GLY A 88 -2.49 -12.65 1.31
CA GLY A 88 -2.61 -12.46 -0.14
C GLY A 88 -1.63 -11.42 -0.70
N LEU A 89 -1.36 -10.35 0.05
CA LEU A 89 -0.35 -9.35 -0.33
C LEU A 89 1.07 -9.92 -0.32
N GLY A 90 1.36 -10.89 0.55
CA GLY A 90 2.61 -11.66 0.53
C GLY A 90 2.81 -12.39 -0.80
N PHE A 91 1.75 -13.01 -1.34
CA PHE A 91 1.78 -13.66 -2.66
C PHE A 91 2.02 -12.66 -3.80
N LEU A 92 1.31 -11.52 -3.81
CA LEU A 92 1.53 -10.45 -4.81
C LEU A 92 2.94 -9.87 -4.70
N GLY A 93 3.43 -9.65 -3.47
CA GLY A 93 4.78 -9.20 -3.22
C GLY A 93 5.84 -10.16 -3.77
N ALA A 94 5.67 -11.45 -3.54
CA ALA A 94 6.57 -12.46 -4.10
C ALA A 94 6.56 -12.45 -5.62
N GLY A 95 5.41 -12.22 -6.26
CA GLY A 95 5.25 -12.16 -7.72
C GLY A 95 6.01 -11.02 -8.41
N VAL A 96 6.37 -9.95 -7.69
CA VAL A 96 7.15 -8.82 -8.25
C VAL A 96 8.64 -8.90 -7.96
N ILE A 97 9.09 -9.89 -7.18
CA ILE A 97 10.50 -10.12 -6.89
C ILE A 97 11.10 -11.01 -7.97
N LEU A 98 12.02 -10.47 -8.73
CA LEU A 98 12.69 -11.16 -9.84
C LEU A 98 14.17 -11.32 -9.53
N LYS A 99 14.71 -12.52 -9.74
CA LYS A 99 16.14 -12.82 -9.71
C LYS A 99 16.68 -12.76 -11.14
N ASP A 100 17.64 -11.88 -11.39
CA ASP A 100 18.31 -11.67 -12.66
C ASP A 100 19.83 -11.87 -12.44
N GLY A 101 20.29 -13.09 -12.69
CA GLY A 101 21.66 -13.51 -12.34
C GLY A 101 21.93 -13.42 -10.83
N LEU A 102 22.91 -12.59 -10.43
CA LEU A 102 23.26 -12.34 -9.02
C LEU A 102 22.46 -11.18 -8.40
N GLN A 103 21.64 -10.47 -9.19
CA GLN A 103 20.85 -9.33 -8.70
C GLN A 103 19.40 -9.74 -8.41
N VAL A 104 18.86 -9.20 -7.33
CA VAL A 104 17.43 -9.31 -6.98
C VAL A 104 16.78 -7.97 -7.19
N LYS A 105 15.77 -7.92 -8.07
CA LYS A 105 14.97 -6.73 -8.39
C LYS A 105 13.58 -6.84 -7.76
N GLY A 106 12.93 -5.72 -7.45
CA GLY A 106 11.54 -5.70 -7.00
C GLY A 106 11.32 -5.76 -5.48
N LEU A 107 12.34 -5.95 -4.63
CA LEU A 107 12.19 -6.02 -3.17
C LEU A 107 11.46 -4.81 -2.58
N THR A 108 11.86 -3.59 -2.97
CA THR A 108 11.18 -2.37 -2.53
C THR A 108 9.74 -2.30 -3.02
N SER A 109 9.46 -2.77 -4.25
CA SER A 109 8.10 -2.81 -4.79
C SER A 109 7.22 -3.80 -4.04
N ALA A 110 7.74 -4.94 -3.65
CA ALA A 110 7.05 -5.92 -2.82
C ALA A 110 6.71 -5.35 -1.43
N ALA A 111 7.65 -4.70 -0.77
CA ALA A 111 7.42 -4.02 0.51
C ALA A 111 6.36 -2.91 0.39
N MET A 112 6.37 -2.16 -0.71
CA MET A 112 5.38 -1.11 -0.98
C MET A 112 3.97 -1.66 -1.24
N ILE A 113 3.83 -2.84 -1.84
CA ILE A 113 2.52 -3.51 -2.00
C ILE A 113 1.93 -3.81 -0.62
N LEU A 114 2.71 -4.39 0.29
CA LEU A 114 2.27 -4.65 1.66
C LEU A 114 1.93 -3.35 2.40
N TYR A 115 2.76 -2.32 2.27
CA TYR A 115 2.54 -1.01 2.88
C TYR A 115 1.21 -0.38 2.43
N VAL A 116 0.94 -0.35 1.13
CA VAL A 116 -0.29 0.22 0.57
C VAL A 116 -1.52 -0.60 0.95
N GLY A 117 -1.38 -1.92 1.05
CA GLY A 117 -2.43 -2.78 1.57
C GLY A 117 -2.76 -2.46 3.03
N GLY A 118 -1.74 -2.23 3.88
CA GLY A 118 -1.91 -1.78 5.25
C GLY A 118 -2.62 -0.42 5.36
N ILE A 119 -2.31 0.53 4.47
CA ILE A 119 -3.04 1.80 4.34
C ILE A 119 -4.51 1.53 4.02
N GLY A 120 -4.80 0.67 3.05
CA GLY A 120 -6.17 0.29 2.70
C GLY A 120 -6.93 -0.32 3.88
N ILE A 121 -6.32 -1.24 4.63
CA ILE A 121 -6.89 -1.80 5.85
C ILE A 121 -7.19 -0.69 6.87
N GLY A 122 -6.24 0.21 7.12
CA GLY A 122 -6.39 1.31 8.06
C GLY A 122 -7.52 2.28 7.69
N VAL A 123 -7.63 2.66 6.41
CA VAL A 123 -8.74 3.50 5.90
C VAL A 123 -10.06 2.76 6.00
N GLY A 124 -10.12 1.48 5.59
CA GLY A 124 -11.31 0.65 5.68
C GLY A 124 -11.82 0.49 7.12
N ALA A 125 -10.90 0.37 8.08
CA ALA A 125 -11.21 0.30 9.50
C ALA A 125 -11.50 1.66 10.17
N GLY A 126 -11.30 2.79 9.45
CA GLY A 126 -11.55 4.14 9.97
C GLY A 126 -10.41 4.74 10.80
N PHE A 127 -9.19 4.16 10.78
CA PHE A 127 -8.02 4.67 11.51
C PHE A 127 -7.30 5.80 10.76
N TYR A 128 -8.01 6.87 10.41
CA TYR A 128 -7.50 7.95 9.56
C TYR A 128 -6.26 8.65 10.11
N SER A 129 -6.26 8.98 11.40
CA SER A 129 -5.13 9.69 12.04
C SER A 129 -3.85 8.85 11.98
N LEU A 130 -3.96 7.54 12.22
CA LEU A 130 -2.82 6.62 12.14
C LEU A 130 -2.32 6.49 10.69
N VAL A 131 -3.23 6.39 9.73
CA VAL A 131 -2.89 6.32 8.30
C VAL A 131 -2.17 7.59 7.85
N ILE A 132 -2.71 8.77 8.18
CA ILE A 132 -2.09 10.06 7.81
C ILE A 132 -0.69 10.16 8.42
N PHE A 133 -0.55 9.88 9.71
CA PHE A 133 0.75 9.89 10.39
C PHE A 133 1.74 8.94 9.69
N THR A 134 1.33 7.72 9.38
CA THR A 134 2.17 6.71 8.75
C THR A 134 2.60 7.15 7.34
N VAL A 135 1.69 7.71 6.54
CA VAL A 135 2.00 8.19 5.18
C VAL A 135 2.97 9.37 5.22
N LEU A 136 2.77 10.31 6.14
CA LEU A 136 3.69 11.44 6.30
C LEU A 136 5.08 10.99 6.75
N LEU A 137 5.15 10.15 7.78
CA LEU A 137 6.41 9.62 8.31
C LEU A 137 7.20 8.87 7.25
N THR A 138 6.56 7.92 6.55
CA THR A 138 7.23 7.12 5.52
C THR A 138 7.65 7.95 4.32
N THR A 139 6.87 8.97 3.93
CA THR A 139 7.25 9.89 2.85
C THR A 139 8.49 10.70 3.22
N VAL A 140 8.57 11.21 4.45
CA VAL A 140 9.74 11.94 4.96
C VAL A 140 10.96 11.02 5.00
N MET A 141 10.83 9.83 5.58
CA MET A 141 11.93 8.86 5.66
C MET A 141 12.42 8.42 4.28
N ALA A 142 11.52 8.19 3.34
CA ALA A 142 11.90 7.84 1.96
C ALA A 142 12.67 8.98 1.26
N ARG A 143 12.30 10.24 1.50
CA ARG A 143 13.04 11.39 0.96
C ARG A 143 14.44 11.50 1.55
N ILE A 144 14.58 11.31 2.87
CA ILE A 144 15.88 11.29 3.56
C ILE A 144 16.75 10.15 3.01
N GLY A 145 16.20 8.93 2.89
CA GLY A 145 16.91 7.77 2.33
C GLY A 145 17.44 8.04 0.92
N ASN A 146 16.60 8.57 0.04
CA ASN A 146 17.00 8.93 -1.33
C ASN A 146 18.08 10.01 -1.36
N ALA A 147 18.07 10.97 -0.44
CA ALA A 147 19.08 12.02 -0.34
C ALA A 147 20.45 11.45 0.09
N LEU A 148 20.44 10.52 1.06
CA LEU A 148 21.65 9.84 1.54
C LEU A 148 22.27 8.94 0.46
N GLU A 149 21.46 8.20 -0.29
CA GLU A 149 21.96 7.38 -1.40
C GLU A 149 22.63 8.24 -2.48
N ARG A 150 22.04 9.37 -2.85
CA ARG A 150 22.62 10.30 -3.83
C ARG A 150 23.95 10.89 -3.35
N SER A 151 24.09 11.18 -2.06
CA SER A 151 25.32 11.69 -1.47
C SER A 151 26.46 10.67 -1.54
N LYS A 152 26.19 9.40 -1.21
CA LYS A 152 27.18 8.32 -1.31
C LYS A 152 27.66 8.08 -2.74
N PHE A 153 26.76 8.14 -3.71
CA PHE A 153 27.10 7.94 -5.13
C PHE A 153 28.00 9.06 -5.69
N ARG A 154 27.80 10.31 -5.22
CA ARG A 154 28.67 11.44 -5.57
C ARG A 154 30.07 11.28 -4.97
N ALA A 155 30.18 10.90 -3.71
CA ALA A 155 31.45 10.74 -3.02
C ALA A 155 32.32 9.65 -3.69
N HIS A 156 31.71 8.57 -4.17
CA HIS A 156 32.45 7.48 -4.83
C HIS A 156 32.93 7.86 -6.23
N ARG A 157 32.24 8.77 -6.92
CA ARG A 157 32.60 9.24 -8.25
C ARG A 157 33.80 10.21 -8.21
N THR A 158 33.88 11.08 -7.20
CA THR A 158 35.02 12.00 -7.01
C THR A 158 36.30 11.28 -6.61
N SER A 159 36.22 10.19 -5.83
CA SER A 159 37.38 9.39 -5.44
C SER A 159 37.94 8.54 -6.58
N GLY A 160 37.15 8.23 -7.63
CA GLY A 160 37.60 7.48 -8.80
C GLY A 160 38.31 8.35 -9.86
N GLU A 161 37.94 9.64 -9.94
CA GLU A 161 38.53 10.57 -10.90
C GLU A 161 39.94 11.09 -10.47
N ASP A 162 40.26 11.11 -9.16
CA ASP A 162 41.56 11.52 -8.66
C ASP A 162 42.63 10.41 -8.79
N GLY A 163 42.19 9.12 -8.83
CA GLY A 163 43.13 7.99 -8.98
C GLY A 163 43.67 7.76 -10.40
N ASP A 164 43.00 8.29 -11.43
CA ASP A 164 43.41 8.09 -12.85
C ASP A 164 44.40 9.15 -13.35
N LYS A 165 44.61 10.23 -12.58
CA LYS A 165 45.53 11.30 -12.96
C LYS A 165 47.00 11.07 -12.53
N ASP A 166 47.25 10.09 -11.66
CA ASP A 166 48.62 9.82 -11.14
C ASP A 166 49.37 8.74 -11.93
N HIS A 167 48.78 8.16 -12.97
CA HIS A 167 49.43 7.12 -13.79
C HIS A 167 49.98 7.61 -15.16
N ASP A 168 49.77 8.88 -15.53
CA ASP A 168 50.21 9.46 -16.81
C ASP A 168 51.39 10.46 -16.67
N ASN A 169 52.26 10.32 -15.65
CA ASN A 169 53.54 11.06 -15.56
C ASN A 169 54.76 10.15 -15.46
#